data_cd149ce36cce81cdeab686c764b847cc
#
_entry.id   cd149ce36cce81cdeab686c764b847cc
#
_cell.length_a   1.000
_cell.length_b   1.000
_cell.length_c   1.000
_cell.angle_alpha   90.00
_cell.angle_beta   90.00
_cell.angle_gamma   90.00
#
_symmetry.space_group_name_H-M   'P 1'
#
loop_
_entity.id
_entity.type
_entity.pdbx_description
1 polymer ?
#
loop_
_entity_poly.entity_id
_entity_poly.type
_entity_poly.pdbx_seq_one_letter_code
_entity_poly.pdbx_strand_id
1 'polypeptide(L)'
;MQTTEERNVRDGPDGAASNARTHGSAQMRRGRPMERTWFAFGCLLMVAGVAAAAFAAHGLKARLSADNLEIWQTAARYHIYHALALLAVAYAAHRWSNGLTTLAGWLFIAGIVVFSGSLYVLSVSGIKWLGAVTPLGGLCFLAGWASLGAAAWRG
;
A
#
# COMPACT_ATOMS: atom_id res chain seq x y z
N MET A 1 -6.64 -58.36 10.06
CA MET A 1 -5.21 -58.58 9.75
C MET A 1 -4.97 -57.94 8.36
N GLN A 2 -4.69 -56.63 8.34
CA GLN A 2 -4.34 -55.94 7.08
C GLN A 2 -2.94 -56.39 6.69
N THR A 3 -2.81 -56.90 5.47
CA THR A 3 -1.57 -57.48 4.98
C THR A 3 -0.51 -56.40 4.81
N THR A 4 0.74 -56.73 5.10
CA THR A 4 1.94 -55.87 5.01
C THR A 4 2.09 -55.23 3.62
N GLU A 5 1.47 -55.80 2.62
CA GLU A 5 1.51 -55.39 1.22
C GLU A 5 0.71 -54.07 0.93
N GLU A 6 -0.45 -53.89 1.59
CA GLU A 6 -1.22 -52.64 1.42
C GLU A 6 -0.55 -51.40 2.04
N ARG A 7 0.29 -51.60 3.03
CA ARG A 7 1.05 -50.51 3.68
C ARG A 7 2.21 -49.99 2.79
N ASN A 8 2.80 -50.94 2.03
CA ASN A 8 3.98 -50.63 1.19
C ASN A 8 3.61 -49.84 -0.10
N VAL A 9 2.35 -49.99 -0.59
CA VAL A 9 1.87 -49.25 -1.76
C VAL A 9 1.65 -47.73 -1.45
N ARG A 10 1.32 -47.38 -0.18
CA ARG A 10 1.11 -45.98 0.23
C ARG A 10 2.39 -45.20 0.47
N ASP A 11 3.50 -45.88 0.78
CA ASP A 11 4.80 -45.28 1.06
C ASP A 11 5.78 -45.36 -0.12
N GLY A 12 5.31 -45.73 -1.32
CA GLY A 12 6.10 -45.79 -2.54
C GLY A 12 6.55 -44.39 -3.01
N PRO A 13 7.59 -44.33 -3.88
CA PRO A 13 8.13 -43.07 -4.39
C PRO A 13 7.08 -42.21 -5.09
N ASP A 14 6.01 -42.79 -5.60
CA ASP A 14 4.90 -42.06 -6.23
C ASP A 14 4.00 -41.35 -5.21
N GLY A 15 3.83 -41.89 -4.02
CA GLY A 15 3.09 -41.28 -2.91
C GLY A 15 3.84 -40.06 -2.34
N ALA A 16 5.16 -40.16 -2.23
CA ALA A 16 6.00 -39.05 -1.78
C ALA A 16 6.03 -37.91 -2.80
N ALA A 17 6.09 -38.24 -4.09
CA ALA A 17 6.05 -37.25 -5.18
C ALA A 17 4.68 -36.56 -5.30
N SER A 18 3.59 -37.28 -5.05
CA SER A 18 2.23 -36.74 -5.03
C SER A 18 2.02 -35.78 -3.85
N ASN A 19 2.47 -36.15 -2.65
CA ASN A 19 2.40 -35.31 -1.47
C ASN A 19 3.26 -34.05 -1.60
N ALA A 20 4.46 -34.15 -2.16
CA ALA A 20 5.34 -32.98 -2.41
C ALA A 20 4.71 -31.99 -3.38
N ARG A 21 4.00 -32.46 -4.41
CA ARG A 21 3.30 -31.60 -5.38
C ARG A 21 2.07 -30.91 -4.75
N THR A 22 1.31 -31.60 -3.93
CA THR A 22 0.13 -31.02 -3.26
C THR A 22 0.53 -30.00 -2.17
N HIS A 23 1.58 -30.27 -1.40
CA HIS A 23 2.10 -29.31 -0.43
C HIS A 23 2.76 -28.10 -1.09
N GLY A 24 3.51 -28.27 -2.18
CA GLY A 24 4.11 -27.21 -2.96
C GLY A 24 3.05 -26.26 -3.57
N SER A 25 1.98 -26.80 -4.12
CA SER A 25 0.91 -26.02 -4.74
C SER A 25 0.03 -25.27 -3.72
N ALA A 26 -0.14 -25.81 -2.52
CA ALA A 26 -0.88 -25.14 -1.43
C ALA A 26 -0.07 -23.96 -0.85
N GLN A 27 1.26 -24.08 -0.80
CA GLN A 27 2.14 -23.04 -0.28
C GLN A 27 2.29 -21.86 -1.25
N MET A 28 2.19 -22.12 -2.57
CA MET A 28 2.24 -21.09 -3.63
C MET A 28 0.98 -20.21 -3.66
N ARG A 29 -0.15 -20.65 -3.08
CA ARG A 29 -1.42 -19.90 -3.05
C ARG A 29 -1.56 -18.93 -1.88
N ARG A 30 -0.70 -19.00 -0.87
CA ARG A 30 -0.66 -18.00 0.18
C ARG A 30 0.16 -16.82 -0.31
N GLY A 31 -0.49 -15.84 -0.93
CA GLY A 31 0.12 -14.54 -1.23
C GLY A 31 0.89 -14.08 0.01
N ARG A 32 2.15 -13.68 -0.18
CA ARG A 32 3.04 -13.29 0.93
C ARG A 32 2.31 -12.26 1.79
N PRO A 33 2.37 -12.35 3.12
CA PRO A 33 1.62 -11.46 4.02
C PRO A 33 1.83 -9.97 3.70
N MET A 34 3.02 -9.60 3.24
CA MET A 34 3.36 -8.23 2.84
C MET A 34 2.55 -7.69 1.66
N GLU A 35 2.26 -8.50 0.63
CA GLU A 35 1.45 -8.09 -0.53
C GLU A 35 0.03 -7.71 -0.10
N ARG A 36 -0.58 -8.57 0.71
CA ARG A 36 -1.93 -8.35 1.25
C ARG A 36 -1.99 -7.11 2.13
N THR A 37 -0.95 -6.89 2.93
CA THR A 37 -0.86 -5.74 3.82
C THR A 37 -0.81 -4.44 3.03
N TRP A 38 0.07 -4.33 2.03
CA TRP A 38 0.16 -3.13 1.19
C TRP A 38 -1.11 -2.89 0.39
N PHE A 39 -1.71 -3.96 -0.14
CA PHE A 39 -2.99 -3.87 -0.84
C PHE A 39 -4.10 -3.35 0.08
N ALA A 40 -4.21 -3.89 1.28
CA ALA A 40 -5.23 -3.47 2.26
C ALA A 40 -5.03 -2.01 2.69
N PHE A 41 -3.79 -1.57 2.97
CA PHE A 41 -3.49 -0.16 3.25
C PHE A 41 -3.84 0.74 2.07
N GLY A 42 -3.51 0.34 0.84
CA GLY A 42 -3.87 1.07 -0.36
C GLY A 42 -5.38 1.27 -0.49
N CYS A 43 -6.17 0.21 -0.31
CA CYS A 43 -7.63 0.28 -0.36
C CYS A 43 -8.20 1.14 0.77
N LEU A 44 -7.72 0.99 2.01
CA LEU A 44 -8.19 1.77 3.16
C LEU A 44 -7.93 3.27 2.97
N LEU A 45 -6.71 3.62 2.58
CA LEU A 45 -6.33 5.01 2.32
C LEU A 45 -7.06 5.57 1.10
N MET A 46 -7.34 4.74 0.08
CA MET A 46 -8.16 5.15 -1.06
C MET A 46 -9.58 5.53 -0.62
N VAL A 47 -10.22 4.72 0.22
CA VAL A 47 -11.55 5.04 0.77
C VAL A 47 -11.52 6.38 1.51
N ALA A 48 -10.51 6.58 2.36
CA ALA A 48 -10.35 7.84 3.10
C ALA A 48 -10.11 9.04 2.16
N GLY A 49 -9.25 8.87 1.14
CA GLY A 49 -8.96 9.92 0.17
C GLY A 49 -10.16 10.32 -0.68
N VAL A 50 -10.94 9.33 -1.16
CA VAL A 50 -12.18 9.57 -1.91
C VAL A 50 -13.23 10.23 -1.04
N ALA A 51 -13.39 9.79 0.22
CA ALA A 51 -14.29 10.43 1.17
C ALA A 51 -13.89 11.89 1.43
N ALA A 52 -12.59 12.17 1.60
CA ALA A 52 -12.09 13.54 1.78
C ALA A 52 -12.36 14.42 0.56
N ALA A 53 -12.20 13.88 -0.67
CA ALA A 53 -12.51 14.60 -1.90
C ALA A 53 -14.01 14.90 -2.04
N ALA A 54 -14.86 13.92 -1.74
CA ALA A 54 -16.32 14.11 -1.74
C ALA A 54 -16.77 15.13 -0.68
N PHE A 55 -16.16 15.11 0.49
CA PHE A 55 -16.43 16.06 1.56
C PHE A 55 -16.07 17.51 1.16
N ALA A 56 -14.98 17.68 0.39
CA ALA A 56 -14.65 18.99 -0.19
C ALA A 56 -15.78 19.55 -1.05
N ALA A 57 -16.34 18.71 -1.92
CA ALA A 57 -17.36 19.12 -2.88
C ALA A 57 -18.70 19.47 -2.22
N HIS A 58 -19.08 18.78 -1.15
CA HIS A 58 -20.41 18.88 -0.54
C HIS A 58 -20.41 19.55 0.83
N GLY A 59 -19.44 19.25 1.70
CA GLY A 59 -19.42 19.73 3.08
C GLY A 59 -18.62 21.01 3.33
N LEU A 60 -17.51 21.18 2.60
CA LEU A 60 -16.55 22.26 2.86
C LEU A 60 -16.74 23.47 1.94
N LYS A 61 -17.32 23.28 0.76
CA LYS A 61 -17.49 24.36 -0.24
C LYS A 61 -18.21 25.60 0.30
N ALA A 62 -19.14 25.42 1.23
CA ALA A 62 -19.88 26.53 1.87
C ALA A 62 -19.21 27.05 3.15
N ARG A 63 -18.14 26.39 3.63
CA ARG A 63 -17.54 26.68 4.94
C ARG A 63 -16.12 27.22 4.87
N LEU A 64 -15.39 26.89 3.81
CA LEU A 64 -14.00 27.31 3.60
C LEU A 64 -13.93 28.43 2.55
N SER A 65 -12.92 29.28 2.66
CA SER A 65 -12.53 30.19 1.57
C SER A 65 -12.10 29.38 0.33
N ALA A 66 -12.10 30.02 -0.83
CA ALA A 66 -11.66 29.38 -2.07
C ALA A 66 -10.23 28.81 -1.95
N ASP A 67 -9.32 29.57 -1.34
CA ASP A 67 -7.92 29.17 -1.14
C ASP A 67 -7.82 27.93 -0.22
N ASN A 68 -8.54 27.93 0.90
CA ASN A 68 -8.54 26.81 1.83
C ASN A 68 -9.18 25.55 1.22
N LEU A 69 -10.20 25.73 0.39
CA LEU A 69 -10.82 24.62 -0.35
C LEU A 69 -9.84 24.02 -1.36
N GLU A 70 -9.07 24.85 -2.05
CA GLU A 70 -8.02 24.38 -2.99
C GLU A 70 -6.91 23.61 -2.26
N ILE A 71 -6.48 24.10 -1.07
CA ILE A 71 -5.52 23.39 -0.21
C ILE A 71 -6.05 22.01 0.16
N TRP A 72 -7.32 21.90 0.60
CA TRP A 72 -7.95 20.62 0.92
C TRP A 72 -8.01 19.69 -0.31
N GLN A 73 -8.42 20.20 -1.45
CA GLN A 73 -8.48 19.42 -2.70
C GLN A 73 -7.09 18.92 -3.13
N THR A 74 -6.07 19.74 -2.94
CA THR A 74 -4.68 19.34 -3.18
C THR A 74 -4.29 18.20 -2.25
N ALA A 75 -4.61 18.29 -0.95
CA ALA A 75 -4.38 17.21 0.00
C ALA A 75 -5.05 15.89 -0.44
N ALA A 76 -6.34 15.94 -0.83
CA ALA A 76 -7.10 14.77 -1.25
C ALA A 76 -6.54 14.15 -2.54
N ARG A 77 -6.11 14.97 -3.47
CA ARG A 77 -5.50 14.53 -4.75
C ARG A 77 -4.22 13.75 -4.52
N TYR A 78 -3.29 14.29 -3.73
CA TYR A 78 -2.04 13.61 -3.42
C TYR A 78 -2.25 12.37 -2.54
N HIS A 79 -3.22 12.41 -1.62
CA HIS A 79 -3.64 11.25 -0.84
C HIS A 79 -4.06 10.09 -1.76
N ILE A 80 -4.97 10.34 -2.69
CA ILE A 80 -5.48 9.34 -3.65
C ILE A 80 -4.34 8.81 -4.54
N TYR A 81 -3.48 9.67 -5.07
CA TYR A 81 -2.36 9.23 -5.92
C TYR A 81 -1.43 8.26 -5.19
N HIS A 82 -1.14 8.52 -3.90
CA HIS A 82 -0.21 7.70 -3.15
C HIS A 82 -0.88 6.51 -2.45
N ALA A 83 -2.20 6.54 -2.27
CA ALA A 83 -2.98 5.33 -1.97
C ALA A 83 -2.95 4.35 -3.16
N LEU A 84 -3.05 4.82 -4.41
CA LEU A 84 -2.82 4.00 -5.61
C LEU A 84 -1.37 3.49 -5.69
N ALA A 85 -0.39 4.32 -5.33
CA ALA A 85 1.00 3.89 -5.28
C ALA A 85 1.22 2.70 -4.34
N LEU A 86 0.47 2.59 -3.23
CA LEU A 86 0.52 1.42 -2.34
C LEU A 86 0.02 0.13 -3.01
N LEU A 87 -0.93 0.21 -3.95
CA LEU A 87 -1.32 -0.94 -4.76
C LEU A 87 -0.19 -1.35 -5.72
N ALA A 88 0.55 -0.38 -6.27
CA ALA A 88 1.77 -0.66 -7.04
C ALA A 88 2.85 -1.29 -6.17
N VAL A 89 3.01 -0.86 -4.90
CA VAL A 89 3.91 -1.50 -3.93
C VAL A 89 3.50 -2.94 -3.65
N ALA A 90 2.19 -3.22 -3.52
CA ALA A 90 1.69 -4.59 -3.35
C ALA A 90 2.06 -5.48 -4.54
N TYR A 91 1.90 -4.98 -5.76
CA TYR A 91 2.35 -5.68 -6.97
C TYR A 91 3.86 -5.88 -7.00
N ALA A 92 4.64 -4.83 -6.68
CA ALA A 92 6.09 -4.90 -6.65
C ALA A 92 6.60 -5.88 -5.57
N ALA A 93 5.94 -5.95 -4.41
CA ALA A 93 6.25 -6.91 -3.35
C ALA A 93 6.03 -8.36 -3.80
N HIS A 94 5.07 -8.59 -4.70
CA HIS A 94 4.87 -9.88 -5.35
C HIS A 94 6.00 -10.20 -6.34
N ARG A 95 6.40 -9.23 -7.14
CA ARG A 95 7.32 -9.43 -8.27
C ARG A 95 8.79 -9.35 -7.86
N TRP A 96 9.14 -8.37 -7.01
CA TRP A 96 10.52 -8.04 -6.58
C TRP A 96 10.57 -7.85 -5.07
N SER A 97 10.41 -8.92 -4.32
CA SER A 97 10.39 -8.85 -2.85
C SER A 97 11.76 -8.49 -2.27
N ASN A 98 12.04 -7.19 -2.12
CA ASN A 98 13.26 -6.66 -1.52
C ASN A 98 12.97 -5.52 -0.53
N GLY A 99 13.99 -5.11 0.22
CA GLY A 99 13.86 -4.06 1.24
C GLY A 99 13.44 -2.70 0.67
N LEU A 100 13.79 -2.37 -0.58
CA LEU A 100 13.41 -1.12 -1.23
C LEU A 100 11.91 -1.03 -1.49
N THR A 101 11.27 -2.16 -1.84
CA THR A 101 9.82 -2.22 -2.00
C THR A 101 9.11 -1.92 -0.69
N THR A 102 9.58 -2.50 0.42
CA THR A 102 9.03 -2.23 1.76
C THR A 102 9.26 -0.78 2.18
N LEU A 103 10.45 -0.24 1.92
CA LEU A 103 10.77 1.15 2.19
C LEU A 103 9.86 2.11 1.41
N ALA A 104 9.62 1.85 0.13
CA ALA A 104 8.71 2.63 -0.69
C ALA A 104 7.29 2.69 -0.10
N GLY A 105 6.76 1.55 0.37
CA GLY A 105 5.45 1.49 1.02
C GLY A 105 5.35 2.38 2.26
N TRP A 106 6.33 2.30 3.14
CA TRP A 106 6.37 3.16 4.33
C TRP A 106 6.56 4.64 4.01
N LEU A 107 7.35 4.96 3.00
CA LEU A 107 7.54 6.34 2.54
C LEU A 107 6.25 6.92 1.96
N PHE A 108 5.45 6.15 1.22
CA PHE A 108 4.16 6.61 0.75
C PHE A 108 3.17 6.85 1.90
N ILE A 109 3.11 5.96 2.88
CA ILE A 109 2.27 6.17 4.08
C ILE A 109 2.72 7.43 4.83
N ALA A 110 4.02 7.56 5.11
CA ALA A 110 4.56 8.74 5.79
C ALA A 110 4.27 10.02 5.00
N GLY A 111 4.42 9.98 3.68
CA GLY A 111 4.08 11.08 2.79
C GLY A 111 2.60 11.47 2.86
N ILE A 112 1.68 10.51 2.85
CA ILE A 112 0.24 10.79 3.00
C ILE A 112 -0.04 11.46 4.35
N VAL A 113 0.51 10.93 5.44
CA VAL A 113 0.29 11.47 6.79
C VAL A 113 0.86 12.89 6.91
N VAL A 114 2.09 13.12 6.47
CA VAL A 114 2.78 14.41 6.61
C VAL A 114 2.29 15.42 5.58
N PHE A 115 2.23 15.09 4.29
CA PHE A 115 1.81 15.99 3.23
C PHE A 115 0.31 16.26 3.28
N SER A 116 -0.49 15.23 3.07
CA SER A 116 -1.95 15.41 2.98
C SER A 116 -2.54 15.72 4.34
N GLY A 117 -2.04 15.10 5.42
CA GLY A 117 -2.46 15.39 6.78
C GLY A 117 -2.23 16.85 7.19
N SER A 118 -1.03 17.40 6.94
CA SER A 118 -0.74 18.80 7.25
C SER A 118 -1.63 19.78 6.47
N LEU A 119 -1.90 19.50 5.18
CA LEU A 119 -2.76 20.34 4.35
C LEU A 119 -4.23 20.25 4.77
N TYR A 120 -4.74 19.07 5.18
CA TYR A 120 -6.09 18.95 5.71
C TYR A 120 -6.25 19.79 6.98
N VAL A 121 -5.30 19.69 7.90
CA VAL A 121 -5.34 20.49 9.15
C VAL A 121 -5.17 21.96 8.84
N LEU A 122 -4.25 22.37 7.97
CA LEU A 122 -4.04 23.73 7.55
C LEU A 122 -5.31 24.37 6.99
N SER A 123 -6.01 23.66 6.10
CA SER A 123 -7.21 24.19 5.42
C SER A 123 -8.37 24.49 6.37
N VAL A 124 -8.55 23.69 7.44
CA VAL A 124 -9.63 23.89 8.39
C VAL A 124 -9.25 24.74 9.61
N SER A 125 -7.98 24.73 10.02
CA SER A 125 -7.49 25.46 11.20
C SER A 125 -6.91 26.82 10.89
N GLY A 126 -6.45 27.05 9.64
CA GLY A 126 -5.72 28.24 9.23
C GLY A 126 -4.28 28.34 9.81
N ILE A 127 -3.78 27.29 10.43
CA ILE A 127 -2.44 27.26 11.07
C ILE A 127 -1.34 27.22 9.99
N LYS A 128 -0.86 28.40 9.60
CA LYS A 128 0.05 28.57 8.43
C LYS A 128 1.38 27.82 8.53
N TRP A 129 1.94 27.57 9.73
CA TRP A 129 3.20 26.87 9.88
C TRP A 129 3.13 25.41 9.39
N LEU A 130 1.93 24.80 9.35
CA LEU A 130 1.73 23.47 8.79
C LEU A 130 2.10 23.39 7.30
N GLY A 131 2.00 24.51 6.57
CA GLY A 131 2.49 24.62 5.20
C GLY A 131 4.00 24.40 5.08
N ALA A 132 4.77 24.74 6.11
CA ALA A 132 6.22 24.50 6.14
C ALA A 132 6.58 23.00 6.38
N VAL A 133 5.67 22.22 6.94
CA VAL A 133 5.83 20.77 7.16
C VAL A 133 5.55 19.98 5.86
N THR A 134 4.63 20.48 5.05
CA THR A 134 4.18 19.82 3.81
C THR A 134 5.32 19.37 2.88
N PRO A 135 6.38 20.17 2.61
CA PRO A 135 7.49 19.76 1.75
C PRO A 135 8.20 18.49 2.22
N LEU A 136 8.27 18.24 3.54
CA LEU A 136 8.86 17.00 4.08
C LEU A 136 8.07 15.77 3.64
N GLY A 137 6.74 15.87 3.62
CA GLY A 137 5.89 14.81 3.08
C GLY A 137 6.06 14.63 1.56
N GLY A 138 6.28 15.72 0.82
CA GLY A 138 6.63 15.69 -0.60
C GLY A 138 7.94 14.96 -0.86
N LEU A 139 8.97 15.18 -0.03
CA LEU A 139 10.23 14.43 -0.10
C LEU A 139 10.02 12.92 0.17
N CYS A 140 9.12 12.55 1.09
CA CYS A 140 8.77 11.14 1.31
C CYS A 140 8.18 10.53 0.03
N PHE A 141 7.31 11.23 -0.68
CA PHE A 141 6.75 10.76 -1.94
C PHE A 141 7.83 10.54 -3.01
N LEU A 142 8.71 11.52 -3.21
CA LEU A 142 9.82 11.41 -4.17
C LEU A 142 10.74 10.24 -3.84
N ALA A 143 11.13 10.10 -2.56
CA ALA A 143 11.96 9.01 -2.09
C ALA A 143 11.24 7.64 -2.24
N GLY A 144 9.93 7.60 -2.02
CA GLY A 144 9.10 6.41 -2.22
C GLY A 144 9.12 5.95 -3.68
N TRP A 145 8.90 6.85 -4.64
CA TRP A 145 8.96 6.54 -6.06
C TRP A 145 10.36 6.14 -6.52
N ALA A 146 11.41 6.83 -6.04
CA ALA A 146 12.80 6.48 -6.33
C ALA A 146 13.14 5.07 -5.80
N SER A 147 12.70 4.74 -4.57
CA SER A 147 12.90 3.42 -3.98
C SER A 147 12.19 2.32 -4.76
N LEU A 148 10.95 2.59 -5.20
CA LEU A 148 10.16 1.63 -5.98
C LEU A 148 10.79 1.38 -7.37
N GLY A 149 11.26 2.44 -8.04
CA GLY A 149 11.99 2.33 -9.30
C GLY A 149 13.29 1.55 -9.15
N ALA A 150 14.07 1.83 -8.08
CA ALA A 150 15.30 1.10 -7.78
C ALA A 150 15.04 -0.37 -7.42
N ALA A 151 13.91 -0.69 -6.77
CA ALA A 151 13.51 -2.05 -6.49
C ALA A 151 13.26 -2.85 -7.77
N ALA A 152 12.58 -2.25 -8.74
CA ALA A 152 12.33 -2.86 -10.05
C ALA A 152 13.61 -3.04 -10.88
N TRP A 153 14.55 -2.10 -10.77
CA TRP A 153 15.83 -2.19 -11.50
C TRP A 153 16.75 -3.30 -10.98
N ARG A 154 16.67 -3.61 -9.68
CA ARG A 154 17.53 -4.60 -9.01
C ARG A 154 16.91 -6.00 -8.93
N GLY A 155 15.66 -6.17 -9.30
CA GLY A 155 14.92 -7.45 -9.29
C GLY A 155 14.91 -8.10 -10.65
#